data_cc2bd8d7d23c5a43ed7bb1e26b968f74
#
_entry.id   cc2bd8d7d23c5a43ed7bb1e26b968f74
#
_cell.length_a   1.000
_cell.length_b   1.000
_cell.length_c   1.000
_cell.angle_alpha   90.00
_cell.angle_beta   90.00
_cell.angle_gamma   90.00
#
_symmetry.space_group_name_H-M   'P 1'
#
loop_
_entity.id
_entity.type
_entity.pdbx_description
1 polymer ?
#
loop_
_entity_poly.entity_id
_entity_poly.type
_entity_poly.pdbx_seq_one_letter_code
_entity_poly.pdbx_strand_id
1 'polypeptide(L)'
;MNGKVLPPPRQSRGLPRQDCGFTLIEVVLALSIFALLATILYGAFALSHTAVAKSQGIAGRSQKQRSTADLLGTYVRSAYPYRRSPQEQTIFFEGEGDSLTFISAYSHGMGGRGMAKIQISANEGDDGRAQLSLEETTPVRVSGDDGGAGPNQRVVLQERISKFRLDYLDPQAEEETWQERWDGQERRVLPRAVRLSFVEEGGAEVRWIFPVMMVVLAP
;
A
#
# COMPACT_ATOMS: atom_id res chain seq x y z
N MET A 1 -12.96 -86.97 63.27
CA MET A 1 -12.07 -85.87 62.90
C MET A 1 -11.82 -85.96 61.41
N ASN A 2 -12.53 -85.14 60.57
CA ASN A 2 -12.47 -85.20 59.13
C ASN A 2 -11.49 -84.06 58.64
N GLY A 3 -10.36 -84.46 58.13
CA GLY A 3 -9.40 -83.56 57.51
C GLY A 3 -9.79 -83.26 56.05
N LYS A 4 -10.16 -82.03 55.81
CA LYS A 4 -10.53 -81.55 54.46
C LYS A 4 -9.22 -81.16 53.74
N VAL A 5 -8.83 -81.95 52.72
CA VAL A 5 -7.70 -81.65 51.85
C VAL A 5 -8.11 -80.61 50.82
N LEU A 6 -7.47 -79.45 50.79
CA LEU A 6 -7.63 -78.41 49.76
C LEU A 6 -6.93 -78.80 48.44
N PRO A 7 -7.54 -78.57 47.29
CA PRO A 7 -6.89 -78.80 45.99
C PRO A 7 -5.80 -77.78 45.71
N PRO A 8 -4.77 -78.09 44.94
CA PRO A 8 -3.67 -77.19 44.61
C PRO A 8 -4.11 -76.08 43.68
N PRO A 9 -3.44 -74.90 43.74
CA PRO A 9 -3.79 -73.74 42.91
C PRO A 9 -3.56 -74.03 41.40
N ARG A 10 -4.53 -73.62 40.61
CA ARG A 10 -4.44 -73.63 39.12
C ARG A 10 -3.31 -72.73 38.67
N GLN A 11 -2.29 -73.29 38.06
CA GLN A 11 -1.29 -72.56 37.32
C GLN A 11 -1.95 -71.89 36.06
N SER A 12 -1.95 -70.57 36.06
CA SER A 12 -2.33 -69.78 34.83
C SER A 12 -1.23 -70.03 33.79
N ARG A 13 -1.62 -70.73 32.71
CA ARG A 13 -0.77 -70.82 31.51
C ARG A 13 -0.68 -69.42 30.91
N GLY A 14 0.48 -68.74 31.11
CA GLY A 14 0.84 -67.54 30.35
C GLY A 14 0.85 -67.91 28.85
N LEU A 15 0.10 -67.17 28.07
CA LEU A 15 0.16 -67.25 26.59
C LEU A 15 1.61 -66.91 26.18
N PRO A 16 2.25 -67.66 25.29
CA PRO A 16 3.57 -67.35 24.79
C PRO A 16 3.53 -65.96 24.12
N ARG A 17 4.28 -65.00 24.61
CA ARG A 17 4.58 -63.76 23.88
C ARG A 17 5.35 -64.18 22.63
N GLN A 18 4.72 -64.07 21.48
CA GLN A 18 5.39 -64.16 20.19
C GLN A 18 6.18 -62.84 20.03
N ASP A 19 7.44 -62.82 20.38
CA ASP A 19 8.37 -61.75 20.00
C ASP A 19 8.66 -61.92 18.50
N CYS A 20 7.75 -61.36 17.66
CA CYS A 20 7.97 -61.29 16.22
C CYS A 20 9.00 -60.18 15.96
N GLY A 21 10.26 -60.54 15.79
CA GLY A 21 11.29 -59.62 15.30
C GLY A 21 10.97 -59.17 13.86
N PHE A 22 11.22 -57.90 13.57
CA PHE A 22 11.08 -57.36 12.22
C PHE A 22 12.02 -58.04 11.24
N THR A 23 11.52 -58.38 10.06
CA THR A 23 12.35 -58.94 8.98
C THR A 23 13.10 -57.81 8.28
N LEU A 24 14.31 -58.08 7.79
CA LEU A 24 15.09 -57.11 7.01
C LEU A 24 14.31 -56.54 5.83
N ILE A 25 13.53 -57.37 5.15
CA ILE A 25 12.75 -56.98 3.99
C ILE A 25 11.61 -56.01 4.36
N GLU A 26 10.98 -56.19 5.52
CA GLU A 26 9.93 -55.32 6.03
C GLU A 26 10.47 -53.91 6.33
N VAL A 27 11.64 -53.79 6.90
CA VAL A 27 12.33 -52.52 7.15
C VAL A 27 12.68 -51.81 5.84
N VAL A 28 13.23 -52.56 4.86
CA VAL A 28 13.54 -51.98 3.53
C VAL A 28 12.29 -51.49 2.80
N LEU A 29 11.19 -52.26 2.85
CA LEU A 29 9.92 -51.88 2.24
C LEU A 29 9.34 -50.66 2.93
N ALA A 30 9.34 -50.60 4.26
CA ALA A 30 8.85 -49.44 5.02
C ALA A 30 9.64 -48.17 4.71
N LEU A 31 10.99 -48.26 4.66
CA LEU A 31 11.84 -47.13 4.31
C LEU A 31 11.61 -46.65 2.85
N SER A 32 11.38 -47.58 1.92
CA SER A 32 11.09 -47.24 0.52
C SER A 32 9.76 -46.49 0.38
N ILE A 33 8.70 -46.96 1.04
CA ILE A 33 7.43 -46.28 1.08
C ILE A 33 7.52 -44.92 1.76
N PHE A 34 8.25 -44.86 2.88
CA PHE A 34 8.48 -43.61 3.59
C PHE A 34 9.23 -42.57 2.73
N ALA A 35 10.28 -42.99 2.01
CA ALA A 35 11.01 -42.12 1.10
C ALA A 35 10.14 -41.61 -0.05
N LEU A 36 9.26 -42.45 -0.60
CA LEU A 36 8.31 -42.08 -1.64
C LEU A 36 7.32 -41.01 -1.11
N LEU A 37 6.72 -41.25 0.05
CA LEU A 37 5.78 -40.34 0.69
C LEU A 37 6.47 -39.00 1.03
N ALA A 38 7.68 -39.05 1.57
CA ALA A 38 8.46 -37.85 1.89
C ALA A 38 8.74 -36.99 0.63
N THR A 39 9.06 -37.65 -0.49
CA THR A 39 9.29 -36.96 -1.77
C THR A 39 8.02 -36.28 -2.29
N ILE A 40 6.87 -36.94 -2.23
CA ILE A 40 5.58 -36.38 -2.64
C ILE A 40 5.20 -35.18 -1.74
N LEU A 41 5.34 -35.33 -0.42
CA LEU A 41 5.05 -34.26 0.54
C LEU A 41 5.95 -33.05 0.33
N TYR A 42 7.25 -33.29 0.10
CA TYR A 42 8.20 -32.22 -0.18
C TYR A 42 7.84 -31.45 -1.46
N GLY A 43 7.50 -32.18 -2.52
CA GLY A 43 7.05 -31.57 -3.79
C GLY A 43 5.79 -30.71 -3.64
N ALA A 44 4.78 -31.22 -2.91
CA ALA A 44 3.57 -30.49 -2.61
C ALA A 44 3.83 -29.22 -1.78
N PHE A 45 4.70 -29.33 -0.77
CA PHE A 45 5.11 -28.19 0.07
C PHE A 45 5.86 -27.12 -0.73
N ALA A 46 6.82 -27.52 -1.56
CA ALA A 46 7.59 -26.59 -2.41
C ALA A 46 6.68 -25.83 -3.39
N LEU A 47 5.71 -26.53 -3.99
CA LEU A 47 4.74 -25.92 -4.89
C LEU A 47 3.83 -24.91 -4.16
N SER A 48 3.35 -25.28 -2.98
CA SER A 48 2.51 -24.43 -2.14
C SER A 48 3.26 -23.17 -1.73
N HIS A 49 4.51 -23.30 -1.30
CA HIS A 49 5.35 -22.17 -0.88
C HIS A 49 5.58 -21.17 -2.04
N THR A 50 5.83 -21.68 -3.24
CA THR A 50 6.02 -20.85 -4.44
C THR A 50 4.74 -20.11 -4.83
N ALA A 51 3.58 -20.78 -4.75
CA ALA A 51 2.28 -20.18 -5.02
C ALA A 51 1.94 -19.05 -4.04
N VAL A 52 2.19 -19.27 -2.74
CA VAL A 52 1.97 -18.26 -1.68
C VAL A 52 2.89 -17.07 -1.88
N ALA A 53 4.18 -17.26 -2.14
CA ALA A 53 5.13 -16.18 -2.37
C ALA A 53 4.72 -15.29 -3.57
N LYS A 54 4.29 -15.91 -4.67
CA LYS A 54 3.80 -15.18 -5.85
C LYS A 54 2.50 -14.41 -5.56
N SER A 55 1.57 -15.02 -4.84
CA SER A 55 0.32 -14.39 -4.43
C SER A 55 0.56 -13.18 -3.51
N GLN A 56 1.47 -13.30 -2.54
CA GLN A 56 1.83 -12.21 -1.64
C GLN A 56 2.47 -11.03 -2.37
N GLY A 57 3.29 -11.28 -3.39
CA GLY A 57 3.87 -10.22 -4.22
C GLY A 57 2.80 -9.41 -4.97
N ILE A 58 1.81 -10.05 -5.56
CA ILE A 58 0.70 -9.39 -6.26
C ILE A 58 -0.21 -8.65 -5.28
N ALA A 59 -0.58 -9.29 -4.16
CA ALA A 59 -1.42 -8.68 -3.14
C ALA A 59 -0.74 -7.46 -2.50
N GLY A 60 0.56 -7.54 -2.22
CA GLY A 60 1.33 -6.42 -1.65
C GLY A 60 1.39 -5.21 -2.59
N ARG A 61 1.58 -5.43 -3.89
CA ARG A 61 1.59 -4.35 -4.88
C ARG A 61 0.22 -3.66 -4.96
N SER A 62 -0.86 -4.44 -5.05
CA SER A 62 -2.22 -3.90 -5.08
C SER A 62 -2.57 -3.14 -3.79
N GLN A 63 -2.12 -3.63 -2.64
CA GLN A 63 -2.30 -2.96 -1.36
C GLN A 63 -1.54 -1.62 -1.32
N LYS A 64 -0.29 -1.59 -1.77
CA LYS A 64 0.52 -0.36 -1.84
C LYS A 64 -0.15 0.68 -2.74
N GLN A 65 -0.64 0.28 -3.92
CA GLN A 65 -1.35 1.18 -4.82
C GLN A 65 -2.61 1.79 -4.19
N ARG A 66 -3.43 0.96 -3.53
CA ARG A 66 -4.64 1.45 -2.83
C ARG A 66 -4.29 2.42 -1.71
N SER A 67 -3.32 2.08 -0.85
CA SER A 67 -2.90 2.96 0.24
C SER A 67 -2.35 4.28 -0.28
N THR A 68 -1.60 4.26 -1.39
CA THR A 68 -1.09 5.47 -2.04
C THR A 68 -2.24 6.32 -2.59
N ALA A 69 -3.19 5.70 -3.30
CA ALA A 69 -4.36 6.40 -3.84
C ALA A 69 -5.23 6.99 -2.72
N ASP A 70 -5.45 6.26 -1.63
CA ASP A 70 -6.24 6.73 -0.48
C ASP A 70 -5.57 7.91 0.21
N LEU A 71 -4.25 7.87 0.39
CA LEU A 71 -3.47 8.95 0.98
C LEU A 71 -3.53 10.21 0.12
N LEU A 72 -3.19 10.11 -1.17
CA LEU A 72 -3.25 11.22 -2.11
C LEU A 72 -4.67 11.77 -2.24
N GLY A 73 -5.65 10.86 -2.34
CA GLY A 73 -7.05 11.23 -2.40
C GLY A 73 -7.53 11.98 -1.16
N THR A 74 -7.03 11.64 0.02
CA THR A 74 -7.38 12.35 1.26
C THR A 74 -6.85 13.78 1.23
N TYR A 75 -5.61 13.99 0.81
CA TYR A 75 -5.04 15.34 0.69
C TYR A 75 -5.76 16.18 -0.37
N VAL A 76 -5.98 15.64 -1.57
CA VAL A 76 -6.61 16.36 -2.68
C VAL A 76 -8.08 16.67 -2.38
N ARG A 77 -8.84 15.72 -1.82
CA ARG A 77 -10.23 15.98 -1.39
C ARG A 77 -10.33 17.07 -0.33
N SER A 78 -9.30 17.19 0.51
CA SER A 78 -9.22 18.21 1.56
C SER A 78 -8.50 19.49 1.09
N ALA A 79 -8.27 19.66 -0.22
CA ALA A 79 -7.69 20.88 -0.75
C ALA A 79 -8.55 22.08 -0.33
N TYR A 80 -7.88 23.08 0.23
CA TYR A 80 -8.52 24.26 0.81
C TYR A 80 -8.19 25.51 -0.01
N PRO A 81 -9.20 26.37 -0.34
CA PRO A 81 -8.99 27.60 -1.08
C PRO A 81 -8.31 28.66 -0.18
N TYR A 82 -7.06 28.42 0.15
CA TYR A 82 -6.27 29.25 1.04
C TYR A 82 -5.92 30.59 0.36
N ARG A 83 -6.21 31.69 1.05
CA ARG A 83 -5.84 33.06 0.63
C ARG A 83 -4.71 33.56 1.50
N ARG A 84 -3.70 34.18 0.91
CA ARG A 84 -2.56 34.74 1.68
C ARG A 84 -2.99 35.92 2.54
N SER A 85 -3.96 36.72 2.04
CA SER A 85 -4.54 37.84 2.76
C SER A 85 -6.06 37.86 2.53
N PRO A 86 -6.87 38.32 3.53
CA PRO A 86 -8.31 38.49 3.35
C PRO A 86 -8.70 39.45 2.21
N GLN A 87 -7.79 40.37 1.86
CA GLN A 87 -7.99 41.35 0.79
C GLN A 87 -7.66 40.78 -0.60
N GLU A 88 -6.87 39.69 -0.67
CA GLU A 88 -6.52 39.02 -1.91
C GLU A 88 -7.57 37.97 -2.25
N GLN A 89 -8.04 38.02 -3.48
CA GLN A 89 -8.97 37.01 -4.02
C GLN A 89 -8.23 35.79 -4.59
N THR A 90 -6.92 35.79 -4.55
CA THR A 90 -6.06 34.75 -5.11
C THR A 90 -6.06 33.51 -4.22
N ILE A 91 -6.10 32.33 -4.82
CA ILE A 91 -6.07 31.05 -4.13
C ILE A 91 -4.70 30.41 -4.33
N PHE A 92 -4.11 29.90 -3.25
CA PHE A 92 -2.85 29.15 -3.31
C PHE A 92 -3.10 27.70 -3.80
N PHE A 93 -2.96 27.53 -5.10
CA PHE A 93 -3.03 26.24 -5.76
C PHE A 93 -2.24 26.35 -7.08
N GLU A 94 -1.12 25.65 -7.18
CA GLU A 94 -0.19 25.70 -8.29
C GLU A 94 -0.01 24.30 -8.85
N GLY A 95 -0.57 24.04 -10.01
CA GLY A 95 -0.55 22.76 -10.70
C GLY A 95 0.14 22.85 -12.06
N GLU A 96 1.16 22.05 -12.25
CA GLU A 96 1.84 21.79 -13.51
C GLU A 96 1.65 20.31 -13.92
N GLY A 97 2.14 19.92 -15.08
CA GLY A 97 2.00 18.53 -15.56
C GLY A 97 2.80 17.50 -14.75
N ASP A 98 3.83 17.93 -14.02
CA ASP A 98 4.73 17.07 -13.22
C ASP A 98 4.74 17.38 -11.73
N SER A 99 4.10 18.48 -11.33
CA SER A 99 4.07 18.91 -9.93
C SER A 99 2.76 19.60 -9.57
N LEU A 100 2.35 19.45 -8.31
CA LEU A 100 1.17 20.08 -7.75
C LEU A 100 1.45 20.53 -6.33
N THR A 101 1.27 21.84 -6.07
CA THR A 101 1.41 22.44 -4.74
C THR A 101 0.12 23.12 -4.31
N PHE A 102 -0.38 22.79 -3.14
CA PHE A 102 -1.63 23.35 -2.61
C PHE A 102 -1.66 23.28 -1.07
N ILE A 103 -2.66 23.93 -0.48
CA ILE A 103 -2.94 23.80 0.95
C ILE A 103 -4.06 22.78 1.13
N SER A 104 -3.82 21.79 2.00
CA SER A 104 -4.83 20.85 2.46
C SER A 104 -5.31 21.20 3.86
N ALA A 105 -6.61 21.05 4.12
CA ALA A 105 -7.18 21.13 5.47
C ALA A 105 -6.91 19.86 6.30
N TYR A 106 -6.22 18.90 5.73
CA TYR A 106 -5.79 17.66 6.35
C TYR A 106 -4.26 17.63 6.44
N SER A 107 -3.71 17.28 7.61
CA SER A 107 -2.29 17.08 7.86
C SER A 107 -2.08 15.72 8.54
N HIS A 108 -1.31 14.83 7.91
CA HIS A 108 -0.95 13.55 8.52
C HIS A 108 0.03 13.77 9.69
N GLY A 109 0.99 14.67 9.52
CA GLY A 109 1.96 15.02 10.56
C GLY A 109 1.34 15.59 11.84
N MET A 110 0.12 16.15 11.74
CA MET A 110 -0.67 16.66 12.88
C MET A 110 -1.81 15.72 13.27
N GLY A 111 -1.74 14.44 12.92
CA GLY A 111 -2.75 13.44 13.30
C GLY A 111 -4.10 13.63 12.63
N GLY A 112 -4.14 14.09 11.39
CA GLY A 112 -5.37 14.30 10.61
C GLY A 112 -6.09 15.61 10.88
N ARG A 113 -5.45 16.55 11.59
CA ARG A 113 -6.00 17.86 11.93
C ARG A 113 -5.07 18.99 11.47
N GLY A 114 -5.66 20.15 11.22
CA GLY A 114 -4.88 21.35 10.84
C GLY A 114 -4.57 21.40 9.34
N MET A 115 -3.98 22.50 8.93
CA MET A 115 -3.61 22.76 7.54
C MET A 115 -2.15 22.42 7.28
N ALA A 116 -1.88 21.87 6.11
CA ALA A 116 -0.52 21.61 5.62
C ALA A 116 -0.36 22.10 4.20
N LYS A 117 0.85 22.57 3.86
CA LYS A 117 1.24 22.75 2.46
C LYS A 117 1.69 21.40 1.93
N ILE A 118 1.04 20.96 0.88
CA ILE A 118 1.28 19.67 0.23
C ILE A 118 1.91 19.93 -1.13
N GLN A 119 2.98 19.19 -1.40
CA GLN A 119 3.59 19.14 -2.72
C GLN A 119 3.64 17.68 -3.19
N ILE A 120 3.04 17.43 -4.34
CA ILE A 120 3.07 16.14 -5.04
C ILE A 120 3.91 16.35 -6.28
N SER A 121 4.95 15.56 -6.49
CA SER A 121 5.83 15.72 -7.65
C SER A 121 6.44 14.40 -8.10
N ALA A 122 6.76 14.35 -9.40
CA ALA A 122 7.61 13.30 -9.94
C ALA A 122 9.03 13.87 -10.08
N ASN A 123 9.95 13.33 -9.30
CA ASN A 123 11.35 13.73 -9.34
C ASN A 123 12.21 12.56 -9.81
N GLU A 124 13.33 12.88 -10.44
CA GLU A 124 14.33 11.87 -10.78
C GLU A 124 14.93 11.28 -9.50
N GLY A 125 14.89 9.97 -9.38
CA GLY A 125 15.50 9.25 -8.25
C GLY A 125 17.00 9.04 -8.49
N ASP A 126 17.67 8.50 -7.48
CA ASP A 126 19.11 8.23 -7.51
C ASP A 126 19.52 7.24 -8.62
N ASP A 127 18.59 6.45 -9.10
CA ASP A 127 18.77 5.48 -10.21
C ASP A 127 18.44 6.06 -11.59
N GLY A 128 18.19 7.37 -11.71
CA GLY A 128 17.82 8.05 -12.95
C GLY A 128 16.39 7.77 -13.43
N ARG A 129 15.56 7.18 -12.56
CA ARG A 129 14.13 6.92 -12.83
C ARG A 129 13.26 7.86 -12.02
N ALA A 130 12.09 8.19 -12.57
CA ALA A 130 11.17 9.07 -11.86
C ALA A 130 10.57 8.37 -10.62
N GLN A 131 10.42 9.14 -9.55
CA GLN A 131 9.78 8.72 -8.29
C GLN A 131 8.63 9.68 -7.98
N LEU A 132 7.47 9.12 -7.65
CA LEU A 132 6.35 9.90 -7.12
C LEU A 132 6.60 10.18 -5.65
N SER A 133 6.72 11.44 -5.30
CA SER A 133 6.92 11.90 -3.92
C SER A 133 5.81 12.82 -3.46
N LEU A 134 5.53 12.74 -2.18
CA LEU A 134 4.67 13.66 -1.44
C LEU A 134 5.51 14.34 -0.37
N GLU A 135 5.38 15.65 -0.29
CA GLU A 135 6.03 16.47 0.71
C GLU A 135 4.96 17.24 1.49
N GLU A 136 5.00 17.12 2.80
CA GLU A 136 4.10 17.81 3.72
C GLU A 136 4.89 18.80 4.58
N THR A 137 4.51 20.07 4.55
CA THR A 137 5.11 21.12 5.38
C THR A 137 4.09 21.68 6.34
N THR A 138 4.41 21.65 7.64
CA THR A 138 3.58 22.23 8.73
C THR A 138 4.47 23.07 9.66
N PRO A 139 3.97 24.19 10.22
CA PRO A 139 2.70 24.87 9.89
C PRO A 139 2.73 25.47 8.48
N VAL A 140 1.55 25.77 7.93
CA VAL A 140 1.43 26.39 6.61
C VAL A 140 2.16 27.72 6.57
N ARG A 141 3.21 27.82 5.73
CA ARG A 141 3.91 29.06 5.42
C ARG A 141 3.88 29.27 3.92
N VAL A 142 3.24 30.33 3.48
CA VAL A 142 3.06 30.67 2.05
C VAL A 142 3.93 31.85 1.64
N SER A 143 4.49 32.59 2.61
CA SER A 143 5.43 33.71 2.34
C SER A 143 6.86 33.18 2.22
N GLY A 144 7.59 33.69 1.24
CA GLY A 144 8.97 33.27 0.94
C GLY A 144 10.04 33.67 1.97
N ASP A 145 9.65 33.89 3.23
CA ASP A 145 10.59 34.10 4.32
C ASP A 145 10.95 32.71 4.89
N ASP A 146 12.01 32.13 4.36
CA ASP A 146 12.57 30.82 4.71
C ASP A 146 13.21 30.78 6.12
N GLY A 147 12.90 31.71 6.97
CA GLY A 147 13.34 31.78 8.35
C GLY A 147 12.77 30.69 9.24
N GLY A 148 13.19 29.47 9.02
CA GLY A 148 12.86 28.27 9.78
C GLY A 148 11.72 27.49 9.15
N ALA A 149 12.06 26.64 8.21
CA ALA A 149 11.17 25.59 7.71
C ALA A 149 10.65 24.76 8.88
N GLY A 150 9.33 24.69 9.04
CA GLY A 150 8.71 23.73 9.94
C GLY A 150 9.12 22.30 9.49
N PRO A 151 8.85 21.28 10.28
CA PRO A 151 9.18 19.92 9.91
C PRO A 151 8.59 19.60 8.53
N ASN A 152 9.51 19.33 7.61
CA ASN A 152 9.21 18.95 6.24
C ASN A 152 9.30 17.43 6.16
N GLN A 153 8.16 16.77 5.93
CA GLN A 153 8.11 15.32 5.80
C GLN A 153 7.93 14.94 4.33
N ARG A 154 8.99 14.38 3.76
CA ARG A 154 8.96 13.83 2.40
C ARG A 154 8.81 12.32 2.46
N VAL A 155 7.87 11.79 1.66
CA VAL A 155 7.61 10.37 1.52
C VAL A 155 7.63 9.99 0.04
N VAL A 156 8.41 8.97 -0.32
CA VAL A 156 8.37 8.36 -1.65
C VAL A 156 7.20 7.38 -1.68
N LEU A 157 6.22 7.66 -2.51
CA LEU A 157 5.00 6.87 -2.65
C LEU A 157 5.17 5.73 -3.66
N GLN A 158 5.78 6.02 -4.80
CA GLN A 158 6.08 5.06 -5.85
C GLN A 158 7.48 5.30 -6.40
N GLU A 159 8.23 4.23 -6.54
CA GLU A 159 9.55 4.23 -7.17
C GLU A 159 9.43 3.75 -8.62
N ARG A 160 10.38 4.18 -9.47
CA ARG A 160 10.53 3.69 -10.84
C ARG A 160 9.27 3.81 -11.69
N ILE A 161 8.71 5.01 -11.69
CA ILE A 161 7.61 5.37 -12.58
C ILE A 161 8.11 6.02 -13.86
N SER A 162 7.27 6.03 -14.88
CA SER A 162 7.49 6.77 -16.12
C SER A 162 6.19 7.41 -16.60
N LYS A 163 6.29 8.36 -17.51
CA LYS A 163 5.13 9.05 -18.11
C LYS A 163 4.18 9.64 -17.04
N PHE A 164 4.76 10.16 -15.96
CA PHE A 164 3.96 10.84 -14.94
C PHE A 164 3.30 12.08 -15.53
N ARG A 165 2.03 12.28 -15.19
CA ARG A 165 1.25 13.42 -15.64
C ARG A 165 0.13 13.76 -14.66
N LEU A 166 -0.04 15.05 -14.44
CA LEU A 166 -1.15 15.64 -13.71
C LEU A 166 -2.03 16.43 -14.69
N ASP A 167 -3.35 16.32 -14.54
CA ASP A 167 -4.33 17.11 -15.25
C ASP A 167 -5.41 17.60 -14.28
N TYR A 168 -6.01 18.73 -14.60
CA TYR A 168 -6.94 19.47 -13.74
C TYR A 168 -8.27 19.67 -14.46
N LEU A 169 -9.37 19.28 -13.82
CA LEU A 169 -10.71 19.43 -14.39
C LEU A 169 -11.26 20.83 -14.11
N ASP A 170 -11.61 21.54 -15.17
CA ASP A 170 -12.16 22.89 -15.05
C ASP A 170 -13.61 22.85 -14.53
N PRO A 171 -13.92 23.51 -13.39
CA PRO A 171 -15.28 23.54 -12.83
C PRO A 171 -16.23 24.44 -13.58
N GLN A 172 -15.71 25.36 -14.40
CA GLN A 172 -16.50 26.37 -15.11
C GLN A 172 -16.80 25.99 -16.57
N ALA A 173 -16.16 24.93 -17.09
CA ALA A 173 -16.41 24.44 -18.43
C ALA A 173 -17.73 23.66 -18.49
N GLU A 174 -18.53 23.87 -19.52
CA GLU A 174 -19.80 23.14 -19.76
C GLU A 174 -19.52 21.63 -20.03
N GLU A 175 -18.42 21.35 -20.75
CA GLU A 175 -17.96 20.00 -21.00
C GLU A 175 -16.77 19.66 -20.13
N GLU A 176 -16.52 18.34 -19.85
CA GLU A 176 -15.37 17.87 -19.08
C GLU A 176 -14.06 18.22 -19.80
N THR A 177 -13.50 19.36 -19.45
CA THR A 177 -12.25 19.86 -20.02
C THR A 177 -11.11 19.69 -19.03
N TRP A 178 -10.14 18.84 -19.39
CA TRP A 178 -8.93 18.61 -18.61
C TRP A 178 -7.78 19.49 -19.12
N GLN A 179 -7.11 20.16 -18.20
CA GLN A 179 -6.01 21.08 -18.47
C GLN A 179 -4.73 20.58 -17.82
N GLU A 180 -3.58 20.78 -18.49
CA GLU A 180 -2.26 20.35 -18.00
C GLU A 180 -1.68 21.29 -16.95
N ARG A 181 -2.25 22.49 -16.84
CA ARG A 181 -1.80 23.52 -15.89
C ARG A 181 -2.99 24.13 -15.18
N TRP A 182 -2.80 24.42 -13.88
CA TRP A 182 -3.78 25.13 -13.07
C TRP A 182 -3.12 26.15 -12.18
N ASP A 183 -3.44 27.42 -12.36
CA ASP A 183 -2.98 28.51 -11.52
C ASP A 183 -4.17 29.10 -10.74
N GLY A 184 -4.18 28.84 -9.43
CA GLY A 184 -5.21 29.34 -8.53
C GLY A 184 -5.19 30.85 -8.32
N GLN A 185 -4.05 31.50 -8.62
CA GLN A 185 -3.95 32.96 -8.54
C GLN A 185 -4.68 33.61 -9.71
N GLU A 186 -4.53 33.06 -10.91
CA GLU A 186 -5.21 33.55 -12.12
C GLU A 186 -6.70 33.20 -12.11
N ARG A 187 -7.02 31.94 -11.81
CA ARG A 187 -8.39 31.41 -11.91
C ARG A 187 -9.28 31.74 -10.73
N ARG A 188 -8.70 31.99 -9.56
CA ARG A 188 -9.41 32.28 -8.29
C ARG A 188 -10.38 31.20 -7.84
N VAL A 189 -10.25 29.99 -8.38
CA VAL A 189 -11.07 28.82 -8.10
C VAL A 189 -10.19 27.58 -8.09
N LEU A 190 -10.55 26.59 -7.26
CA LEU A 190 -9.92 25.27 -7.27
C LEU A 190 -10.44 24.45 -8.46
N PRO A 191 -9.64 23.51 -9.02
CA PRO A 191 -10.15 22.57 -10.01
C PRO A 191 -11.20 21.66 -9.37
N ARG A 192 -12.13 21.17 -10.17
CA ARG A 192 -13.17 20.23 -9.73
C ARG A 192 -12.59 18.86 -9.36
N ALA A 193 -11.55 18.44 -10.06
CA ALA A 193 -10.81 17.20 -9.80
C ALA A 193 -9.37 17.31 -10.30
N VAL A 194 -8.50 16.49 -9.73
CA VAL A 194 -7.12 16.27 -10.17
C VAL A 194 -7.01 14.84 -10.68
N ARG A 195 -6.50 14.67 -11.89
CA ARG A 195 -6.16 13.37 -12.47
C ARG A 195 -4.65 13.17 -12.42
N LEU A 196 -4.22 12.07 -11.87
CA LEU A 196 -2.83 11.64 -11.80
C LEU A 196 -2.68 10.35 -12.58
N SER A 197 -1.74 10.31 -13.51
CA SER A 197 -1.45 9.12 -14.32
C SER A 197 0.05 8.88 -14.40
N PHE A 198 0.45 7.60 -14.42
CA PHE A 198 1.83 7.16 -14.61
C PHE A 198 1.87 5.72 -15.09
N VAL A 199 3.05 5.28 -15.54
CA VAL A 199 3.30 3.90 -15.91
C VAL A 199 4.31 3.31 -14.92
N GLU A 200 3.96 2.18 -14.32
CA GLU A 200 4.85 1.42 -13.42
C GLU A 200 5.94 0.67 -14.20
N GLU A 201 6.99 0.24 -13.52
CA GLU A 201 8.12 -0.54 -14.10
C GLU A 201 7.64 -1.80 -14.86
N GLY A 202 6.53 -2.40 -14.46
CA GLY A 202 5.90 -3.54 -15.14
C GLY A 202 5.08 -3.20 -16.39
N GLY A 203 5.05 -1.91 -16.82
CA GLY A 203 4.28 -1.44 -17.97
C GLY A 203 2.79 -1.23 -17.70
N ALA A 204 2.32 -1.44 -16.47
CA ALA A 204 0.94 -1.18 -16.10
C ALA A 204 0.67 0.33 -16.01
N GLU A 205 -0.33 0.82 -16.74
CA GLU A 205 -0.80 2.20 -16.62
C GLU A 205 -1.70 2.32 -15.40
N VAL A 206 -1.39 3.31 -14.56
CA VAL A 206 -2.17 3.67 -13.37
C VAL A 206 -2.78 5.04 -13.61
N ARG A 207 -4.08 5.16 -13.34
CA ARG A 207 -4.81 6.43 -13.46
C ARG A 207 -5.73 6.58 -12.26
N TRP A 208 -5.54 7.67 -11.53
CA TRP A 208 -6.39 8.04 -10.40
C TRP A 208 -7.03 9.40 -10.65
N ILE A 209 -8.29 9.54 -10.24
CA ILE A 209 -9.03 10.80 -10.31
C ILE A 209 -9.50 11.11 -8.88
N PHE A 210 -9.09 12.27 -8.39
CA PHE A 210 -9.42 12.75 -7.06
C PHE A 210 -10.31 13.98 -7.14
N PRO A 211 -11.56 13.91 -6.70
CA PRO A 211 -12.42 15.10 -6.64
C PRO A 211 -11.92 16.05 -5.55
N VAL A 212 -12.00 17.34 -5.81
CA VAL A 212 -11.78 18.40 -4.83
C VAL A 212 -13.12 18.77 -4.21
N MET A 213 -13.23 18.64 -2.87
CA MET A 213 -14.52 18.81 -2.18
C MET A 213 -14.90 20.26 -1.93
N MET A 214 -13.92 21.17 -1.84
CA MET A 214 -14.14 22.60 -1.64
C MET A 214 -13.95 23.37 -2.95
N VAL A 215 -14.92 23.32 -3.83
CA VAL A 215 -14.96 24.18 -5.00
C VAL A 215 -15.61 25.51 -4.58
N VAL A 216 -14.80 26.55 -4.45
CA VAL A 216 -15.34 27.91 -4.29
C VAL A 216 -15.84 28.35 -5.64
N LEU A 217 -17.14 28.46 -5.80
CA LEU A 217 -17.73 29.16 -6.94
C LEU A 217 -17.29 30.61 -6.80
N ALA A 218 -16.65 31.15 -7.85
CA ALA A 218 -16.36 32.57 -7.91
C ALA A 218 -17.70 33.34 -7.82
N PRO A 219 -17.77 34.42 -7.04
CA PRO A 219 -18.97 35.23 -6.95
C PRO A 219 -19.32 35.89 -8.28
#